data_1b062e564f58661d94cddc6a3110097b
#
_entry.id   1b062e564f58661d94cddc6a3110097b
#
_cell.length_a   1.000
_cell.length_b   1.000
_cell.length_c   1.000
_cell.angle_alpha   90.00
_cell.angle_beta   90.00
_cell.angle_gamma   90.00
#
_symmetry.space_group_name_H-M   'P 1'
#
loop_
_entity.id
_entity.type
_entity.pdbx_description
1 polymer ?
#
loop_
_entity_poly.entity_id
_entity_poly.type
_entity_poly.pdbx_seq_one_letter_code
_entity_poly.pdbx_strand_id
1 'polypeptide(L)'
;MLIWPKEKTGMYSVKSGYKLLCDWQNEELNQPQISDIEKCFWRSIWKIKVPGKIKHFLWKACSNSLPTKENLMKRKILQDSMCQRCLNGSEDVVHSLWSCEGLREVWNVEFGWVCDLGVQWTSFSELLKRIQSKPHTVALFAAMAWSIWYHRNKLRLDEPSRPLGQIRSFAREYIRDFQTLNYFLSCFVRIASRKWCPPVDDVWKVNFDGANSGESDKAGIGVVIRDSRGAVKAALSEKIKKPPTVDVLELFAAK
;
A
#
# COMPACT_ATOMS: atom_id res chain seq x y z
N MET A 1 3.74 24.33 34.85
CA MET A 1 3.72 23.96 33.44
C MET A 1 3.64 22.42 33.36
N LEU A 2 2.64 21.88 32.70
CA LEU A 2 2.51 20.41 32.55
C LEU A 2 3.55 19.96 31.52
N ILE A 3 4.43 19.04 31.92
CA ILE A 3 5.49 18.48 31.04
C ILE A 3 5.06 17.06 30.64
N TRP A 4 5.08 16.76 29.34
CA TRP A 4 4.77 15.45 28.82
C TRP A 4 6.01 14.53 28.90
N PRO A 5 6.02 13.48 29.75
CA PRO A 5 7.22 12.70 30.05
C PRO A 5 7.63 11.73 28.93
N LYS A 6 6.79 11.54 27.89
CA LYS A 6 7.04 10.58 26.79
C LYS A 6 7.71 11.21 25.58
N GLU A 7 8.08 12.49 25.64
CA GLU A 7 8.85 13.20 24.62
C GLU A 7 10.05 13.92 25.24
N LYS A 8 11.16 13.90 24.52
CA LYS A 8 12.41 14.60 24.96
C LYS A 8 12.23 16.12 25.09
N THR A 9 11.30 16.67 24.33
CA THR A 9 10.97 18.10 24.35
C THR A 9 10.03 18.49 25.48
N GLY A 10 9.47 17.51 26.20
CA GLY A 10 8.44 17.75 27.21
C GLY A 10 7.07 18.17 26.66
N MET A 11 6.93 18.26 25.32
CA MET A 11 5.68 18.65 24.66
C MET A 11 4.89 17.41 24.21
N TYR A 12 3.56 17.46 24.35
CA TYR A 12 2.68 16.41 23.87
C TYR A 12 2.69 16.38 22.34
N SER A 13 2.83 15.17 21.76
CA SER A 13 2.53 14.90 20.38
C SER A 13 1.52 13.76 20.24
N VAL A 14 0.68 13.78 19.20
CA VAL A 14 -0.27 12.71 18.92
C VAL A 14 0.44 11.35 18.80
N LYS A 15 1.64 11.35 18.22
CA LYS A 15 2.48 10.15 18.09
C LYS A 15 2.87 9.57 19.45
N SER A 16 3.31 10.39 20.39
CA SER A 16 3.72 9.94 21.73
C SER A 16 2.54 9.55 22.59
N GLY A 17 1.39 10.22 22.43
CA GLY A 17 0.14 9.83 23.09
C GLY A 17 -0.38 8.48 22.58
N TYR A 18 -0.40 8.27 21.27
CA TYR A 18 -0.77 7.00 20.68
C TYR A 18 0.17 5.85 21.12
N LYS A 19 1.48 6.11 21.16
CA LYS A 19 2.45 5.13 21.63
C LYS A 19 2.19 4.75 23.10
N LEU A 20 1.92 5.72 23.95
CA LEU A 20 1.58 5.46 25.35
C LEU A 20 0.34 4.59 25.50
N LEU A 21 -0.72 4.86 24.73
CA LEU A 21 -1.95 4.05 24.72
C LEU A 21 -1.67 2.62 24.26
N CYS A 22 -0.86 2.44 23.21
CA CYS A 22 -0.45 1.11 22.75
C CYS A 22 0.37 0.37 23.82
N ASP A 23 1.29 1.06 24.51
CA ASP A 23 2.09 0.47 25.59
C ASP A 23 1.20 0.01 26.74
N TRP A 24 0.23 0.82 27.18
CA TRP A 24 -0.75 0.45 28.22
C TRP A 24 -1.63 -0.73 27.81
N GLN A 25 -2.16 -0.73 26.59
CA GLN A 25 -2.96 -1.86 26.11
C GLN A 25 -2.15 -3.16 26.07
N ASN A 26 -0.87 -3.09 25.71
CA ASN A 26 0.02 -4.25 25.70
C ASN A 26 0.36 -4.73 27.12
N GLU A 27 0.49 -3.82 28.09
CA GLU A 27 0.71 -4.16 29.52
C GLU A 27 -0.53 -4.80 30.14
N GLU A 28 -1.73 -4.25 29.89
CA GLU A 28 -2.99 -4.79 30.42
C GLU A 28 -3.35 -6.17 29.82
N LEU A 29 -3.03 -6.41 28.54
CA LEU A 29 -3.37 -7.64 27.86
C LEU A 29 -2.30 -8.75 28.03
N ASN A 30 -1.19 -8.49 28.76
CA ASN A 30 -0.06 -9.42 28.85
C ASN A 30 0.39 -9.96 27.48
N GLN A 31 0.22 -9.14 26.43
CA GLN A 31 0.59 -9.57 25.08
C GLN A 31 2.11 -9.64 24.95
N PRO A 32 2.66 -10.76 24.48
CA PRO A 32 4.09 -10.88 24.27
C PRO A 32 4.54 -9.77 23.31
N GLN A 33 5.64 -9.10 23.66
CA GLN A 33 6.28 -8.14 22.75
C GLN A 33 6.44 -8.80 21.38
N ILE A 34 6.06 -8.07 20.31
CA ILE A 34 6.20 -8.55 18.93
C ILE A 34 7.61 -9.12 18.77
N SER A 35 7.68 -10.43 18.57
CA SER A 35 8.97 -11.14 18.50
C SER A 35 9.81 -10.55 17.37
N ASP A 36 11.13 -10.63 17.49
CA ASP A 36 12.02 -10.14 16.42
C ASP A 36 11.77 -10.87 15.09
N ILE A 37 11.26 -12.10 15.16
CA ILE A 37 10.82 -12.89 14.01
C ILE A 37 9.63 -12.22 13.30
N GLU A 38 8.66 -11.72 14.06
CA GLU A 38 7.52 -11.00 13.46
C GLU A 38 7.93 -9.66 12.87
N LYS A 39 8.82 -8.91 13.55
CA LYS A 39 9.40 -7.67 12.99
C LYS A 39 10.14 -7.95 11.69
N CYS A 40 10.89 -9.04 11.62
CA CYS A 40 11.59 -9.48 10.40
C CYS A 40 10.60 -9.82 9.29
N PHE A 41 9.51 -10.54 9.61
CA PHE A 41 8.46 -10.87 8.65
C PHE A 41 7.82 -9.60 8.06
N TRP A 42 7.40 -8.67 8.91
CA TRP A 42 6.80 -7.42 8.44
C TRP A 42 7.75 -6.59 7.56
N ARG A 43 9.03 -6.51 7.94
CA ARG A 43 10.06 -5.85 7.13
C ARG A 43 10.29 -6.56 5.79
N SER A 44 10.15 -7.88 5.73
CA SER A 44 10.35 -8.67 4.51
C SER A 44 9.33 -8.32 3.43
N ILE A 45 8.07 -8.04 3.78
CA ILE A 45 7.03 -7.62 2.84
C ILE A 45 7.45 -6.36 2.07
N TRP A 46 8.04 -5.38 2.77
CA TRP A 46 8.48 -4.12 2.17
C TRP A 46 9.72 -4.25 1.28
N LYS A 47 10.48 -5.34 1.43
CA LYS A 47 11.66 -5.66 0.61
C LYS A 47 11.32 -6.40 -0.69
N ILE A 48 10.11 -6.92 -0.85
CA ILE A 48 9.69 -7.62 -2.07
C ILE A 48 9.80 -6.66 -3.27
N LYS A 49 10.37 -7.14 -4.38
CA LYS A 49 10.56 -6.35 -5.61
C LYS A 49 9.27 -6.30 -6.44
N VAL A 50 8.27 -5.63 -5.91
CA VAL A 50 6.95 -5.39 -6.53
C VAL A 50 6.52 -3.93 -6.32
N PRO A 51 5.58 -3.40 -7.11
CA PRO A 51 5.01 -2.06 -6.91
C PRO A 51 4.47 -1.84 -5.50
N GLY A 52 4.53 -0.61 -5.00
CA GLY A 52 4.07 -0.24 -3.65
C GLY A 52 2.64 -0.67 -3.35
N LYS A 53 1.72 -0.55 -4.34
CA LYS A 53 0.33 -0.99 -4.18
C LYS A 53 0.18 -2.48 -3.85
N ILE A 54 1.05 -3.34 -4.39
CA ILE A 54 1.06 -4.78 -4.09
C ILE A 54 1.60 -5.02 -2.67
N LYS A 55 2.62 -4.28 -2.22
CA LYS A 55 3.14 -4.37 -0.84
C LYS A 55 2.06 -4.00 0.17
N HIS A 56 1.34 -2.90 -0.06
CA HIS A 56 0.21 -2.49 0.76
C HIS A 56 -0.92 -3.53 0.79
N PHE A 57 -1.22 -4.13 -0.35
CA PHE A 57 -2.18 -5.21 -0.45
C PHE A 57 -1.74 -6.41 0.41
N LEU A 58 -0.50 -6.87 0.28
CA LEU A 58 0.04 -7.98 1.08
C LEU A 58 -0.02 -7.67 2.57
N TRP A 59 0.38 -6.46 2.97
CA TRP A 59 0.28 -6.04 4.36
C TRP A 59 -1.16 -6.13 4.88
N LYS A 60 -2.15 -5.63 4.12
CA LYS A 60 -3.58 -5.74 4.48
C LYS A 60 -4.05 -7.19 4.54
N ALA A 61 -3.60 -8.04 3.60
CA ALA A 61 -3.95 -9.46 3.59
C ALA A 61 -3.40 -10.18 4.83
N CYS A 62 -2.12 -9.95 5.17
CA CYS A 62 -1.48 -10.53 6.34
C CYS A 62 -2.05 -10.01 7.68
N SER A 63 -2.55 -8.77 7.71
CA SER A 63 -3.20 -8.16 8.87
C SER A 63 -4.70 -8.46 8.96
N ASN A 64 -5.24 -9.36 8.13
CA ASN A 64 -6.66 -9.67 8.02
C ASN A 64 -7.55 -8.41 7.89
N SER A 65 -7.07 -7.38 7.17
CA SER A 65 -7.76 -6.08 7.03
C SER A 65 -8.35 -5.83 5.64
N LEU A 66 -8.30 -6.82 4.75
CA LEU A 66 -9.01 -6.76 3.46
C LEU A 66 -10.53 -6.81 3.68
N PRO A 67 -11.32 -6.07 2.88
CA PRO A 67 -12.78 -6.10 2.94
C PRO A 67 -13.35 -7.36 2.26
N THR A 68 -13.04 -8.52 2.84
CA THR A 68 -13.67 -9.80 2.49
C THR A 68 -15.11 -9.82 3.00
N LYS A 69 -15.94 -10.73 2.50
CA LYS A 69 -17.33 -10.82 2.97
C LYS A 69 -17.39 -11.12 4.46
N GLU A 70 -16.53 -12.00 4.97
CA GLU A 70 -16.44 -12.28 6.40
C GLU A 70 -16.11 -11.05 7.22
N ASN A 71 -15.10 -10.26 6.80
CA ASN A 71 -14.71 -9.04 7.51
C ASN A 71 -15.79 -7.94 7.42
N LEU A 72 -16.52 -7.88 6.31
CA LEU A 72 -17.64 -6.95 6.16
C LEU A 72 -18.85 -7.39 6.99
N MET A 73 -19.10 -8.70 7.13
CA MET A 73 -20.14 -9.24 8.01
C MET A 73 -19.81 -8.95 9.48
N LYS A 74 -18.54 -9.15 9.92
CA LYS A 74 -18.09 -8.78 11.28
C LYS A 74 -18.30 -7.30 11.58
N ARG A 75 -18.23 -6.44 10.56
CA ARG A 75 -18.51 -4.99 10.66
C ARG A 75 -19.98 -4.64 10.47
N LYS A 76 -20.88 -5.63 10.37
CA LYS A 76 -22.32 -5.45 10.15
C LYS A 76 -22.68 -4.69 8.85
N ILE A 77 -21.80 -4.72 7.85
CA ILE A 77 -22.02 -4.12 6.52
C ILE A 77 -22.73 -5.11 5.60
N LEU A 78 -22.43 -6.40 5.72
CA LEU A 78 -23.09 -7.49 5.01
C LEU A 78 -23.75 -8.45 5.98
N GLN A 79 -24.78 -9.15 5.53
CA GLN A 79 -25.46 -10.19 6.31
C GLN A 79 -24.95 -11.58 5.99
N ASP A 80 -24.28 -11.76 4.84
CA ASP A 80 -23.79 -13.02 4.34
C ASP A 80 -22.28 -12.98 4.07
N SER A 81 -21.58 -14.05 4.46
CA SER A 81 -20.15 -14.24 4.23
C SER A 81 -19.84 -15.25 3.13
N MET A 82 -20.84 -15.85 2.49
CA MET A 82 -20.68 -16.91 1.50
C MET A 82 -19.85 -16.45 0.28
N CYS A 83 -18.87 -17.25 -0.11
CA CYS A 83 -18.05 -16.97 -1.29
C CYS A 83 -18.87 -17.02 -2.57
N GLN A 84 -18.87 -15.94 -3.35
CA GLN A 84 -19.60 -15.87 -4.63
C GLN A 84 -18.97 -16.70 -5.75
N ARG A 85 -17.68 -17.08 -5.62
CA ARG A 85 -16.96 -17.82 -6.65
C ARG A 85 -17.25 -19.32 -6.61
N CYS A 86 -17.20 -19.94 -5.45
CA CYS A 86 -17.40 -21.38 -5.29
C CYS A 86 -18.75 -21.73 -4.64
N LEU A 87 -19.46 -20.76 -4.07
CA LEU A 87 -20.71 -20.94 -3.33
C LEU A 87 -20.59 -21.97 -2.19
N ASN A 88 -19.36 -22.18 -1.69
CA ASN A 88 -19.04 -23.15 -0.66
C ASN A 88 -18.09 -22.52 0.37
N GLY A 89 -18.62 -22.21 1.54
CA GLY A 89 -17.87 -21.68 2.67
C GLY A 89 -17.76 -20.15 2.74
N SER A 90 -17.30 -19.67 3.90
CA SER A 90 -17.13 -18.25 4.20
C SER A 90 -15.95 -17.68 3.43
N GLU A 91 -16.11 -16.47 2.92
CA GLU A 91 -15.05 -15.73 2.22
C GLU A 91 -14.21 -14.95 3.23
N ASP A 92 -13.26 -15.62 3.88
CA ASP A 92 -12.16 -14.97 4.61
C ASP A 92 -11.01 -14.60 3.66
N VAL A 93 -9.89 -14.08 4.21
CA VAL A 93 -8.74 -13.67 3.39
C VAL A 93 -8.06 -14.85 2.71
N VAL A 94 -7.91 -15.97 3.42
CA VAL A 94 -7.26 -17.17 2.87
C VAL A 94 -8.13 -17.80 1.80
N HIS A 95 -9.44 -17.90 2.04
CA HIS A 95 -10.38 -18.43 1.06
C HIS A 95 -10.44 -17.55 -0.20
N SER A 96 -10.56 -16.24 -0.03
CA SER A 96 -10.69 -15.32 -1.17
C SER A 96 -9.48 -15.29 -2.10
N LEU A 97 -8.28 -15.58 -1.56
CA LEU A 97 -7.00 -15.46 -2.27
C LEU A 97 -6.32 -16.79 -2.59
N TRP A 98 -6.61 -17.87 -1.83
CA TRP A 98 -5.89 -19.13 -1.94
C TRP A 98 -6.78 -20.36 -1.98
N SER A 99 -7.53 -20.67 -0.90
CA SER A 99 -8.17 -21.97 -0.69
C SER A 99 -9.50 -22.16 -1.42
N CYS A 100 -10.01 -21.13 -2.10
CA CYS A 100 -11.21 -21.25 -2.91
C CYS A 100 -11.01 -22.27 -4.04
N GLU A 101 -11.89 -23.23 -4.18
CA GLU A 101 -11.82 -24.26 -5.22
C GLU A 101 -11.69 -23.67 -6.64
N GLY A 102 -12.39 -22.58 -6.92
CA GLY A 102 -12.29 -21.87 -8.19
C GLY A 102 -10.93 -21.21 -8.46
N LEU A 103 -9.98 -21.25 -7.50
CA LEU A 103 -8.60 -20.75 -7.68
C LEU A 103 -7.58 -21.87 -7.84
N ARG A 104 -7.98 -23.13 -7.68
CA ARG A 104 -7.06 -24.26 -7.67
C ARG A 104 -6.20 -24.32 -8.94
N GLU A 105 -6.80 -24.18 -10.10
CA GLU A 105 -6.08 -24.19 -11.38
C GLU A 105 -5.12 -23.00 -11.53
N VAL A 106 -5.49 -21.83 -11.01
CA VAL A 106 -4.64 -20.63 -11.06
C VAL A 106 -3.34 -20.85 -10.30
N TRP A 107 -3.40 -21.55 -9.16
CA TRP A 107 -2.25 -21.77 -8.29
C TRP A 107 -1.43 -23.01 -8.63
N ASN A 108 -2.05 -24.09 -9.11
CA ASN A 108 -1.38 -25.39 -9.31
C ASN A 108 -0.12 -25.31 -10.17
N VAL A 109 -0.12 -24.51 -11.22
CA VAL A 109 1.01 -24.47 -12.17
C VAL A 109 2.29 -23.92 -11.53
N GLU A 110 2.19 -22.88 -10.69
CA GLU A 110 3.35 -22.20 -10.09
C GLU A 110 3.58 -22.62 -8.64
N PHE A 111 2.51 -22.93 -7.93
CA PHE A 111 2.50 -23.15 -6.49
C PHE A 111 1.92 -24.52 -6.10
N GLY A 112 1.89 -25.47 -7.04
CA GLY A 112 1.48 -26.86 -6.78
C GLY A 112 2.21 -27.45 -5.59
N TRP A 113 3.51 -27.16 -5.44
CA TRP A 113 4.34 -27.57 -4.30
C TRP A 113 3.84 -27.07 -2.92
N VAL A 114 2.97 -26.06 -2.88
CA VAL A 114 2.27 -25.60 -1.66
C VAL A 114 0.89 -26.22 -1.58
N CYS A 115 0.20 -26.36 -2.72
CA CYS A 115 -1.11 -26.98 -2.80
C CYS A 115 -1.07 -28.47 -2.37
N ASP A 116 -0.01 -29.18 -2.78
CA ASP A 116 0.16 -30.62 -2.53
C ASP A 116 0.47 -30.94 -1.04
N LEU A 117 0.77 -29.95 -0.23
CA LEU A 117 1.01 -30.17 1.21
C LEU A 117 -0.25 -30.57 1.98
N GLY A 118 -1.46 -30.38 1.41
CA GLY A 118 -2.72 -30.65 2.09
C GLY A 118 -2.95 -29.86 3.38
N VAL A 119 -2.15 -28.80 3.60
CA VAL A 119 -2.22 -27.98 4.80
C VAL A 119 -3.35 -26.97 4.68
N GLN A 120 -4.22 -26.93 5.69
CA GLN A 120 -5.16 -25.84 5.85
C GLN A 120 -4.48 -24.64 6.52
N TRP A 121 -4.33 -23.55 5.78
CA TRP A 121 -3.70 -22.32 6.30
C TRP A 121 -4.70 -21.56 7.16
N THR A 122 -4.31 -21.23 8.38
CA THR A 122 -5.16 -20.48 9.33
C THR A 122 -5.09 -18.97 9.07
N SER A 123 -3.99 -18.50 8.46
CA SER A 123 -3.80 -17.09 8.11
C SER A 123 -3.01 -16.91 6.81
N PHE A 124 -3.27 -15.79 6.14
CA PHE A 124 -2.51 -15.44 4.93
C PHE A 124 -1.02 -15.15 5.25
N SER A 125 -0.71 -14.73 6.48
CA SER A 125 0.67 -14.53 6.92
C SER A 125 1.46 -15.84 6.99
N GLU A 126 0.85 -16.93 7.45
CA GLU A 126 1.48 -18.27 7.44
C GLU A 126 1.74 -18.76 6.02
N LEU A 127 0.77 -18.64 5.14
CA LEU A 127 0.93 -18.96 3.73
C LEU A 127 2.08 -18.17 3.11
N LEU A 128 2.13 -16.84 3.34
CA LEU A 128 3.19 -15.99 2.80
C LEU A 128 4.57 -16.38 3.36
N LYS A 129 4.69 -16.70 4.65
CA LYS A 129 5.92 -17.21 5.24
C LYS A 129 6.38 -18.49 4.53
N ARG A 130 5.46 -19.40 4.22
CA ARG A 130 5.77 -20.61 3.45
C ARG A 130 6.26 -20.29 2.04
N ILE A 131 5.62 -19.37 1.33
CA ILE A 131 6.06 -18.91 -0.01
C ILE A 131 7.46 -18.27 0.07
N GLN A 132 7.77 -17.55 1.13
CA GLN A 132 9.09 -16.91 1.33
C GLN A 132 10.23 -17.93 1.48
N SER A 133 9.95 -19.22 1.74
CA SER A 133 10.99 -20.27 1.71
C SER A 133 11.61 -20.44 0.32
N LYS A 134 10.93 -19.97 -0.76
CA LYS A 134 11.47 -19.89 -2.12
C LYS A 134 11.47 -18.43 -2.59
N PRO A 135 12.49 -17.62 -2.29
CA PRO A 135 12.49 -16.16 -2.51
C PRO A 135 12.19 -15.71 -3.93
N HIS A 136 12.58 -16.50 -4.94
CA HIS A 136 12.35 -16.20 -6.36
C HIS A 136 10.87 -16.26 -6.76
N THR A 137 10.01 -16.93 -6.00
CA THR A 137 8.58 -17.07 -6.29
C THR A 137 7.73 -15.98 -5.65
N VAL A 138 8.26 -15.27 -4.65
CA VAL A 138 7.49 -14.35 -3.80
C VAL A 138 6.87 -13.18 -4.60
N ALA A 139 7.63 -12.61 -5.54
CA ALA A 139 7.13 -11.50 -6.36
C ALA A 139 5.96 -11.96 -7.24
N LEU A 140 6.07 -13.12 -7.86
CA LEU A 140 5.01 -13.69 -8.68
C LEU A 140 3.77 -14.03 -7.85
N PHE A 141 3.96 -14.67 -6.69
CA PHE A 141 2.86 -14.93 -5.76
C PHE A 141 2.11 -13.66 -5.38
N ALA A 142 2.86 -12.62 -5.01
CA ALA A 142 2.31 -11.33 -4.61
C ALA A 142 1.46 -10.69 -5.74
N ALA A 143 1.97 -10.72 -6.97
CA ALA A 143 1.25 -10.17 -8.12
C ALA A 143 0.02 -11.00 -8.50
N MET A 144 0.10 -12.32 -8.43
CA MET A 144 -1.05 -13.21 -8.67
C MET A 144 -2.13 -13.00 -7.60
N ALA A 145 -1.77 -13.01 -6.32
CA ALA A 145 -2.71 -12.76 -5.22
C ALA A 145 -3.40 -11.39 -5.35
N TRP A 146 -2.64 -10.36 -5.69
CA TRP A 146 -3.21 -9.03 -5.95
C TRP A 146 -4.15 -9.03 -7.16
N SER A 147 -3.82 -9.74 -8.23
CA SER A 147 -4.67 -9.86 -9.43
C SER A 147 -5.95 -10.61 -9.15
N ILE A 148 -5.90 -11.68 -8.32
CA ILE A 148 -7.07 -12.43 -7.86
C ILE A 148 -7.99 -11.51 -7.02
N TRP A 149 -7.41 -10.72 -6.13
CA TRP A 149 -8.15 -9.75 -5.34
C TRP A 149 -8.83 -8.68 -6.21
N TYR A 150 -8.10 -8.17 -7.20
CA TYR A 150 -8.63 -7.21 -8.16
C TYR A 150 -9.79 -7.80 -8.97
N HIS A 151 -9.62 -9.02 -9.50
CA HIS A 151 -10.65 -9.77 -10.21
C HIS A 151 -11.91 -9.95 -9.34
N ARG A 152 -11.74 -10.39 -8.09
CA ARG A 152 -12.85 -10.57 -7.14
C ARG A 152 -13.62 -9.26 -6.92
N ASN A 153 -12.92 -8.14 -6.78
CA ASN A 153 -13.57 -6.84 -6.58
C ASN A 153 -14.35 -6.38 -7.82
N LYS A 154 -13.82 -6.62 -9.01
CA LYS A 154 -14.52 -6.33 -10.27
C LYS A 154 -15.80 -7.15 -10.39
N LEU A 155 -15.74 -8.45 -10.13
CA LEU A 155 -16.94 -9.31 -10.13
C LEU A 155 -18.01 -8.82 -9.14
N ARG A 156 -17.59 -8.36 -7.96
CA ARG A 156 -18.52 -7.86 -6.94
C ARG A 156 -19.22 -6.57 -7.36
N LEU A 157 -18.62 -5.80 -8.24
CA LEU A 157 -19.15 -4.52 -8.76
C LEU A 157 -19.81 -4.71 -10.13
N ASP A 158 -20.01 -5.96 -10.57
CA ASP A 158 -20.54 -6.31 -11.91
C ASP A 158 -19.73 -5.65 -13.05
N GLU A 159 -18.43 -5.43 -12.80
CA GLU A 159 -17.52 -4.85 -13.79
C GLU A 159 -16.76 -5.93 -14.56
N PRO A 160 -16.46 -5.69 -15.85
CA PRO A 160 -15.69 -6.65 -16.64
C PRO A 160 -14.29 -6.86 -16.01
N SER A 161 -13.91 -8.13 -15.90
CA SER A 161 -12.64 -8.54 -15.32
C SER A 161 -11.92 -9.53 -16.23
N ARG A 162 -10.58 -9.59 -16.09
CA ARG A 162 -9.77 -10.57 -16.81
C ARG A 162 -10.12 -11.99 -16.39
N PRO A 163 -10.22 -12.96 -17.32
CA PRO A 163 -10.41 -14.36 -16.97
C PRO A 163 -9.35 -14.90 -16.00
N LEU A 164 -9.74 -15.77 -15.06
CA LEU A 164 -8.83 -16.34 -14.06
C LEU A 164 -7.62 -17.04 -14.71
N GLY A 165 -7.81 -17.76 -15.81
CA GLY A 165 -6.73 -18.44 -16.53
C GLY A 165 -5.64 -17.50 -17.08
N GLN A 166 -5.91 -16.22 -17.24
CA GLN A 166 -4.95 -15.22 -17.70
C GLN A 166 -4.19 -14.50 -16.56
N ILE A 167 -4.57 -14.74 -15.30
CA ILE A 167 -3.95 -14.07 -14.15
C ILE A 167 -2.45 -14.37 -14.08
N ARG A 168 -2.06 -15.61 -14.31
CA ARG A 168 -0.66 -16.05 -14.27
C ARG A 168 0.22 -15.32 -15.30
N SER A 169 -0.19 -15.34 -16.56
CA SER A 169 0.57 -14.69 -17.65
C SER A 169 0.68 -13.18 -17.41
N PHE A 170 -0.42 -12.55 -17.04
CA PHE A 170 -0.43 -11.14 -16.68
C PHE A 170 0.50 -10.82 -15.51
N ALA A 171 0.45 -11.59 -14.42
CA ALA A 171 1.29 -11.35 -13.25
C ALA A 171 2.79 -11.46 -13.58
N ARG A 172 3.17 -12.44 -14.42
CA ARG A 172 4.55 -12.60 -14.90
C ARG A 172 5.01 -11.41 -15.73
N GLU A 173 4.21 -10.99 -16.68
CA GLU A 173 4.50 -9.85 -17.53
C GLU A 173 4.61 -8.57 -16.71
N TYR A 174 3.62 -8.32 -15.85
CA TYR A 174 3.58 -7.16 -14.97
C TYR A 174 4.82 -7.04 -14.05
N ILE A 175 5.28 -8.16 -13.47
CA ILE A 175 6.50 -8.16 -12.65
C ILE A 175 7.75 -7.93 -13.50
N ARG A 176 7.83 -8.55 -14.66
CA ARG A 176 8.97 -8.36 -15.59
C ARG A 176 9.09 -6.90 -16.01
N ASP A 177 8.00 -6.28 -16.44
CA ASP A 177 7.98 -4.88 -16.86
C ASP A 177 8.36 -3.94 -15.70
N PHE A 178 7.80 -4.17 -14.52
CA PHE A 178 8.15 -3.40 -13.33
C PHE A 178 9.64 -3.53 -12.98
N GLN A 179 10.20 -4.74 -13.02
CA GLN A 179 11.61 -4.97 -12.71
C GLN A 179 12.54 -4.37 -13.75
N THR A 180 12.18 -4.46 -15.02
CA THR A 180 12.91 -3.85 -16.12
C THR A 180 12.95 -2.33 -16.01
N LEU A 181 11.80 -1.70 -15.78
CA LEU A 181 11.71 -0.25 -15.57
C LEU A 181 12.51 0.22 -14.35
N ASN A 182 12.44 -0.51 -13.24
CA ASN A 182 13.22 -0.16 -12.06
C ASN A 182 14.74 -0.36 -12.28
N TYR A 183 15.16 -1.35 -13.06
CA TYR A 183 16.54 -1.50 -13.43
C TYR A 183 17.02 -0.29 -14.26
N PHE A 184 16.29 0.09 -15.29
CA PHE A 184 16.60 1.30 -16.07
C PHE A 184 16.63 2.55 -15.20
N LEU A 185 15.62 2.79 -14.38
CA LEU A 185 15.58 3.92 -13.47
C LEU A 185 16.76 3.92 -12.49
N SER A 186 17.16 2.77 -11.96
CA SER A 186 18.32 2.67 -11.07
C SER A 186 19.65 2.96 -11.76
N CYS A 187 19.75 2.66 -13.06
CA CYS A 187 20.92 3.02 -13.88
C CYS A 187 20.96 4.52 -14.19
N PHE A 188 19.79 5.16 -14.39
CA PHE A 188 19.71 6.60 -14.66
C PHE A 188 19.66 7.43 -13.37
N VAL A 189 19.11 6.90 -12.27
CA VAL A 189 18.94 7.61 -10.99
C VAL A 189 19.99 7.13 -9.98
N ARG A 190 21.27 7.35 -10.28
CA ARG A 190 22.23 7.80 -9.26
C ARG A 190 22.11 9.32 -9.07
N ILE A 191 20.92 9.87 -9.22
CA ILE A 191 20.61 11.17 -8.64
C ILE A 191 20.39 10.86 -7.17
N ALA A 192 21.41 11.20 -6.35
CA ALA A 192 21.29 11.19 -4.90
C ALA A 192 19.90 11.76 -4.55
N SER A 193 19.17 11.11 -3.64
CA SER A 193 17.90 11.65 -3.15
C SER A 193 18.21 13.04 -2.61
N ARG A 194 18.01 14.06 -3.44
CA ARG A 194 18.28 15.43 -3.07
C ARG A 194 17.25 15.77 -2.01
N LYS A 195 17.67 15.68 -0.76
CA LYS A 195 16.91 16.32 0.32
C LYS A 195 16.70 17.76 -0.08
N TRP A 196 15.53 18.30 0.25
CA TRP A 196 15.31 19.71 0.06
C TRP A 196 16.44 20.48 0.77
N CYS A 197 17.10 21.39 0.04
CA CYS A 197 18.11 22.28 0.58
C CYS A 197 17.70 23.72 0.27
N PRO A 198 17.97 24.66 1.16
CA PRO A 198 17.82 26.07 0.84
C PRO A 198 18.71 26.43 -0.36
N PRO A 199 18.42 27.49 -1.09
CA PRO A 199 19.28 27.99 -2.16
C PRO A 199 20.62 28.52 -1.59
N VAL A 200 21.59 28.70 -2.48
CA VAL A 200 22.84 29.37 -2.14
C VAL A 200 22.59 30.83 -1.81
N ASP A 201 23.58 31.50 -1.18
CA ASP A 201 23.46 32.91 -0.85
C ASP A 201 23.17 33.76 -2.10
N ASP A 202 22.42 34.81 -1.92
CA ASP A 202 21.94 35.74 -2.95
C ASP A 202 21.01 35.15 -4.02
N VAL A 203 20.52 33.90 -3.80
CA VAL A 203 19.52 33.25 -4.67
C VAL A 203 18.23 32.99 -3.89
N TRP A 204 17.12 33.17 -4.58
CA TRP A 204 15.78 32.83 -4.07
C TRP A 204 15.29 31.53 -4.64
N LYS A 205 14.72 30.70 -3.80
CA LYS A 205 14.07 29.44 -4.23
C LYS A 205 12.58 29.59 -4.25
N VAL A 206 12.00 29.48 -5.43
CA VAL A 206 10.55 29.49 -5.63
C VAL A 206 10.06 28.04 -5.69
N ASN A 207 9.12 27.69 -4.84
CA ASN A 207 8.37 26.43 -4.92
C ASN A 207 6.94 26.79 -5.26
N PHE A 208 6.37 26.14 -6.26
CA PHE A 208 4.98 26.32 -6.69
C PHE A 208 4.33 24.96 -6.87
N ASP A 209 3.00 24.93 -6.73
CA ASP A 209 2.19 23.72 -6.86
C ASP A 209 0.75 24.10 -7.22
N GLY A 210 0.08 23.23 -7.95
CA GLY A 210 -1.31 23.38 -8.36
C GLY A 210 -2.20 22.27 -7.79
N ALA A 211 -3.27 22.65 -7.07
CA ALA A 211 -4.24 21.72 -6.51
C ALA A 211 -5.56 21.74 -7.28
N ASN A 212 -6.04 20.57 -7.72
CA ASN A 212 -7.30 20.41 -8.42
C ASN A 212 -8.34 19.72 -7.52
N SER A 213 -9.51 20.36 -7.33
CA SER A 213 -10.66 19.71 -6.69
C SER A 213 -11.49 18.97 -7.75
N GLY A 214 -11.70 17.66 -7.55
CA GLY A 214 -12.44 16.81 -8.50
C GLY A 214 -13.87 17.26 -8.74
N GLU A 215 -14.51 17.87 -7.75
CA GLU A 215 -15.94 18.19 -7.73
C GLU A 215 -16.26 19.67 -8.04
N SER A 216 -15.27 20.54 -8.16
CA SER A 216 -15.50 21.98 -8.42
C SER A 216 -14.84 22.44 -9.72
N ASP A 217 -15.45 23.46 -10.35
CA ASP A 217 -14.87 24.17 -11.51
C ASP A 217 -13.73 25.16 -11.10
N LYS A 218 -13.16 24.95 -9.93
CA LYS A 218 -12.08 25.77 -9.37
C LYS A 218 -10.86 24.94 -9.07
N ALA A 219 -9.70 25.54 -9.25
CA ALA A 219 -8.40 25.00 -8.84
C ALA A 219 -7.70 26.02 -7.93
N GLY A 220 -6.73 25.56 -7.18
CA GLY A 220 -5.88 26.41 -6.36
C GLY A 220 -4.44 26.41 -6.85
N ILE A 221 -3.77 27.54 -6.79
CA ILE A 221 -2.34 27.63 -6.98
C ILE A 221 -1.68 28.11 -5.69
N GLY A 222 -0.50 27.60 -5.40
CA GLY A 222 0.31 27.98 -4.25
C GLY A 222 1.75 28.24 -4.66
N VAL A 223 2.32 29.34 -4.17
CA VAL A 223 3.72 29.72 -4.41
C VAL A 223 4.37 30.11 -3.10
N VAL A 224 5.60 29.64 -2.86
CA VAL A 224 6.39 30.01 -1.69
C VAL A 224 7.81 30.37 -2.13
N ILE A 225 8.28 31.54 -1.74
CA ILE A 225 9.64 32.02 -1.99
C ILE A 225 10.45 31.95 -0.70
N ARG A 226 11.64 31.35 -0.77
CA ARG A 226 12.53 31.15 0.37
C ARG A 226 13.92 31.67 0.09
N ASP A 227 14.56 32.21 1.13
CA ASP A 227 15.96 32.66 1.09
C ASP A 227 16.97 31.52 1.34
N SER A 228 18.25 31.84 1.33
CA SER A 228 19.37 30.93 1.60
C SER A 228 19.33 30.27 2.99
N ARG A 229 18.59 30.83 3.95
CA ARG A 229 18.37 30.25 5.29
C ARG A 229 17.14 29.35 5.31
N GLY A 230 16.39 29.21 4.18
CA GLY A 230 15.13 28.49 4.09
C GLY A 230 13.93 29.25 4.66
N ALA A 231 14.12 30.51 5.10
CA ALA A 231 13.03 31.33 5.63
C ALA A 231 12.11 31.81 4.51
N VAL A 232 10.79 31.75 4.75
CA VAL A 232 9.78 32.21 3.81
C VAL A 232 9.82 33.74 3.75
N LYS A 233 10.00 34.30 2.56
CA LYS A 233 9.97 35.73 2.28
C LYS A 233 8.66 36.21 1.67
N ALA A 234 8.06 35.35 0.86
CA ALA A 234 6.75 35.62 0.29
C ALA A 234 6.00 34.30 0.07
N ALA A 235 4.69 34.36 0.10
CA ALA A 235 3.81 33.27 -0.27
C ALA A 235 2.56 33.80 -0.93
N LEU A 236 2.04 33.05 -1.92
CA LEU A 236 0.77 33.32 -2.61
C LEU A 236 -0.10 32.06 -2.52
N SER A 237 -1.36 32.25 -2.27
CA SER A 237 -2.38 31.21 -2.45
C SER A 237 -3.59 31.84 -3.15
N GLU A 238 -3.92 31.33 -4.32
CA GLU A 238 -4.99 31.88 -5.14
C GLU A 238 -5.93 30.81 -5.68
N LYS A 239 -7.21 31.12 -5.77
CA LYS A 239 -8.21 30.28 -6.44
C LYS A 239 -8.39 30.77 -7.86
N ILE A 240 -8.24 29.86 -8.81
CA ILE A 240 -8.43 30.14 -10.24
C ILE A 240 -9.53 29.26 -10.83
N LYS A 241 -10.01 29.62 -12.02
CA LYS A 241 -10.87 28.73 -12.80
C LYS A 241 -10.07 27.48 -13.18
N LYS A 242 -10.70 26.31 -13.02
CA LYS A 242 -10.06 25.02 -13.32
C LYS A 242 -9.61 24.97 -14.79
N PRO A 243 -8.30 24.80 -15.04
CA PRO A 243 -7.79 24.63 -16.39
C PRO A 243 -8.12 23.23 -16.92
N PRO A 244 -8.04 23.00 -18.26
CA PRO A 244 -8.41 21.73 -18.87
C PRO A 244 -7.52 20.56 -18.46
N THR A 245 -6.26 20.80 -18.12
CA THR A 245 -5.29 19.76 -17.71
C THR A 245 -4.49 20.18 -16.48
N VAL A 246 -3.92 19.18 -15.78
CA VAL A 246 -3.04 19.41 -14.62
C VAL A 246 -1.76 20.13 -15.05
N ASP A 247 -1.21 19.82 -16.23
CA ASP A 247 -0.01 20.47 -16.74
C ASP A 247 -0.20 21.98 -16.94
N VAL A 248 -1.40 22.39 -17.41
CA VAL A 248 -1.74 23.82 -17.53
C VAL A 248 -1.88 24.46 -16.14
N LEU A 249 -2.39 23.73 -15.14
CA LEU A 249 -2.47 24.22 -13.77
C LEU A 249 -1.08 24.49 -13.17
N GLU A 250 -0.16 23.58 -13.38
CA GLU A 250 1.25 23.72 -12.95
C GLU A 250 1.92 24.93 -13.63
N LEU A 251 1.65 25.14 -14.92
CA LEU A 251 2.14 26.32 -15.65
C LEU A 251 1.58 27.64 -15.08
N PHE A 252 0.31 27.67 -14.66
CA PHE A 252 -0.27 28.83 -14.01
C PHE A 252 0.37 29.10 -12.64
N ALA A 253 0.71 28.05 -11.89
CA ALA A 253 1.41 28.19 -10.62
C ALA A 253 2.86 28.72 -10.79
N ALA A 254 3.48 28.43 -11.94
CA ALA A 254 4.83 28.86 -12.27
C ALA A 254 4.92 30.30 -12.84
N LYS A 255 3.80 30.88 -13.30
CA LYS A 255 3.73 32.24 -13.86
C LYS A 255 3.73 33.30 -12.79
#